data_8a2431130bc01f431385ee1cb449fb37
#
_entry.id   8a2431130bc01f431385ee1cb449fb37
#
_cell.length_a   1.000
_cell.length_b   1.000
_cell.length_c   1.000
_cell.angle_alpha   90.00
_cell.angle_beta   90.00
_cell.angle_gamma   90.00
#
_symmetry.space_group_name_H-M   'P 1'
#
loop_
_entity.id
_entity.type
_entity.pdbx_description
1 polymer ?
#
loop_
_entity_poly.entity_id
_entity_poly.type
_entity_poly.pdbx_seq_one_letter_code
_entity_poly.pdbx_strand_id
1 'polypeptide(L)'
;MCICATVAAAQSARVELVLPPPAERATAPPTVRTVGVLAAGRTSELIRNGFPARLHFKLERWAAGTFVNDVKATAEWELIVQYDPLAKTYKLIRATSESAVVLGEYSDLKDADARLAEPYPAPISPPRRGEKSYYVVSLDVQAMSLGDLDEVQRWLRGELRPAVRGRRNPGTAVSSGLRTLVVRILGGERVVYQTSTGVFRP
;
A
#
# COMPACT_ATOMS: atom_id res chain seq x y z
N MET A 1 39.30 -8.95 22.23
CA MET A 1 38.53 -9.17 20.97
C MET A 1 37.05 -8.98 21.30
N CYS A 2 36.54 -7.73 21.14
CA CYS A 2 35.13 -7.43 21.43
C CYS A 2 34.29 -7.76 20.22
N ILE A 3 33.40 -8.75 20.36
CA ILE A 3 32.40 -9.08 19.36
C ILE A 3 31.23 -8.12 19.60
N CYS A 4 31.14 -7.06 18.78
CA CYS A 4 29.92 -6.23 18.71
C CYS A 4 28.84 -7.05 18.01
N ALA A 5 27.94 -7.65 18.78
CA ALA A 5 26.69 -8.21 18.26
C ALA A 5 25.81 -7.04 17.82
N THR A 6 25.73 -6.80 16.51
CA THR A 6 24.71 -5.92 15.91
C THR A 6 23.35 -6.58 16.08
N VAL A 7 22.58 -6.11 17.05
CA VAL A 7 21.16 -6.45 17.16
C VAL A 7 20.48 -5.83 15.94
N ALA A 8 20.19 -6.67 14.93
CA ALA A 8 19.31 -6.27 13.84
C ALA A 8 17.91 -6.05 14.43
N ALA A 9 17.54 -4.80 14.63
CA ALA A 9 16.19 -4.44 15.02
C ALA A 9 15.25 -4.95 13.91
N ALA A 10 14.40 -5.91 14.22
CA ALA A 10 13.34 -6.36 13.33
C ALA A 10 12.47 -5.14 13.00
N GLN A 11 12.59 -4.61 11.79
CA GLN A 11 11.81 -3.47 11.36
C GLN A 11 10.36 -3.93 11.28
N SER A 12 9.50 -3.38 12.13
CA SER A 12 8.06 -3.67 12.08
C SER A 12 7.48 -3.23 10.74
N ALA A 13 6.65 -4.08 10.15
CA ALA A 13 6.00 -3.81 8.88
C ALA A 13 5.16 -2.52 8.98
N ARG A 14 5.27 -1.63 7.99
CA ARG A 14 4.57 -0.35 7.97
C ARG A 14 4.47 0.24 6.57
N VAL A 15 3.56 1.20 6.42
CA VAL A 15 3.48 2.12 5.27
C VAL A 15 3.97 3.49 5.71
N GLU A 16 4.72 4.17 4.86
CA GLU A 16 5.27 5.50 5.11
C GLU A 16 4.85 6.50 4.04
N LEU A 17 4.58 7.72 4.49
CA LEU A 17 4.32 8.90 3.66
C LEU A 17 5.43 9.92 3.86
N VAL A 18 6.03 10.40 2.76
CA VAL A 18 7.03 11.45 2.78
C VAL A 18 6.51 12.65 1.98
N LEU A 19 6.39 13.78 2.64
CA LEU A 19 6.03 15.03 1.98
C LEU A 19 7.18 15.55 1.11
N PRO A 20 6.89 16.15 -0.06
CA PRO A 20 7.90 16.86 -0.81
C PRO A 20 8.43 18.06 -0.02
N PRO A 21 9.59 18.63 -0.43
CA PRO A 21 10.13 19.86 0.15
C PRO A 21 9.06 20.96 0.21
N PRO A 22 9.09 21.87 1.19
CA PRO A 22 8.05 22.88 1.38
C PRO A 22 7.71 23.67 0.12
N ALA A 23 8.69 24.01 -0.70
CA ALA A 23 8.50 24.76 -1.94
C ALA A 23 7.72 24.00 -3.03
N GLU A 24 7.69 22.66 -2.97
CA GLU A 24 7.09 21.77 -3.96
C GLU A 24 5.73 21.20 -3.52
N ARG A 25 5.31 21.42 -2.29
CA ARG A 25 4.07 20.84 -1.72
C ARG A 25 2.79 21.22 -2.46
N ALA A 26 2.79 22.35 -3.19
CA ALA A 26 1.65 22.76 -4.03
C ALA A 26 1.66 22.16 -5.44
N THR A 27 2.77 21.53 -5.86
CA THR A 27 2.96 21.06 -7.24
C THR A 27 3.29 19.58 -7.34
N ALA A 28 3.86 19.00 -6.28
CA ALA A 28 4.24 17.60 -6.24
C ALA A 28 3.39 16.81 -5.19
N PRO A 29 2.96 15.58 -5.52
CA PRO A 29 2.30 14.70 -4.56
C PRO A 29 3.29 14.17 -3.51
N PRO A 30 2.81 13.61 -2.38
CA PRO A 30 3.65 12.88 -1.45
C PRO A 30 4.17 11.59 -2.09
N THR A 31 5.29 11.07 -1.59
CA THR A 31 5.76 9.73 -1.93
C THR A 31 5.29 8.72 -0.90
N VAL A 32 5.01 7.51 -1.39
CA VAL A 32 4.61 6.35 -0.58
C VAL A 32 5.67 5.28 -0.70
N ARG A 33 5.95 4.59 0.38
CA ARG A 33 6.71 3.35 0.40
C ARG A 33 6.22 2.42 1.49
N THR A 34 6.52 1.14 1.36
CA THR A 34 6.26 0.14 2.40
C THR A 34 7.58 -0.39 2.94
N VAL A 35 7.58 -0.87 4.17
CA VAL A 35 8.75 -1.47 4.80
C VAL A 35 8.33 -2.79 5.41
N GLY A 36 8.94 -3.90 4.96
CA GLY A 36 8.79 -5.22 5.56
C GLY A 36 7.38 -5.83 5.47
N VAL A 37 6.50 -5.36 4.59
CA VAL A 37 5.10 -5.82 4.54
C VAL A 37 4.93 -7.21 3.95
N LEU A 38 5.83 -7.63 3.04
CA LEU A 38 5.84 -8.98 2.48
C LEU A 38 6.65 -9.96 3.34
N ALA A 39 7.57 -9.47 4.14
CA ALA A 39 8.39 -10.28 5.03
C ALA A 39 7.69 -10.59 6.37
N ALA A 40 6.59 -9.90 6.69
CA ALA A 40 5.93 -10.00 7.97
C ALA A 40 4.96 -11.19 8.06
N GLY A 41 5.09 -11.97 9.14
CA GLY A 41 4.12 -12.94 9.63
C GLY A 41 3.62 -13.96 8.61
N ARG A 42 2.34 -14.29 8.74
CA ARG A 42 1.65 -15.32 7.94
C ARG A 42 1.52 -14.95 6.45
N THR A 43 1.51 -13.67 6.11
CA THR A 43 1.45 -13.22 4.72
C THR A 43 2.63 -13.77 3.91
N SER A 44 3.85 -13.74 4.46
CA SER A 44 5.03 -14.28 3.77
C SER A 44 4.95 -15.79 3.55
N GLU A 45 4.39 -16.52 4.53
CA GLU A 45 4.18 -17.98 4.42
C GLU A 45 3.17 -18.32 3.33
N LEU A 46 2.04 -17.58 3.28
CA LEU A 46 1.01 -17.78 2.26
C LEU A 46 1.55 -17.49 0.85
N ILE A 47 2.32 -16.43 0.66
CA ILE A 47 2.93 -16.11 -0.64
C ILE A 47 3.91 -17.22 -1.06
N ARG A 48 4.76 -17.72 -0.16
CA ARG A 48 5.68 -18.83 -0.45
C ARG A 48 4.96 -20.13 -0.77
N ASN A 49 3.76 -20.34 -0.23
CA ASN A 49 2.89 -21.48 -0.53
C ASN A 49 2.05 -21.28 -1.81
N GLY A 50 2.31 -20.21 -2.59
CA GLY A 50 1.67 -19.95 -3.87
C GLY A 50 0.39 -19.15 -3.81
N PHE A 51 -0.06 -18.70 -2.62
CA PHE A 51 -1.20 -17.79 -2.51
C PHE A 51 -0.76 -16.37 -2.85
N PRO A 52 -1.42 -15.68 -3.81
CA PRO A 52 -1.08 -14.30 -4.09
C PRO A 52 -1.47 -13.39 -2.94
N ALA A 53 -0.71 -12.31 -2.76
CA ALA A 53 -1.06 -11.24 -1.81
C ALA A 53 -1.48 -10.00 -2.56
N ARG A 54 -2.55 -9.37 -2.09
CA ARG A 54 -3.07 -8.09 -2.54
C ARG A 54 -2.73 -7.04 -1.51
N LEU A 55 -2.12 -5.96 -1.94
CA LEU A 55 -1.83 -4.77 -1.18
C LEU A 55 -2.71 -3.65 -1.73
N HIS A 56 -3.78 -3.31 -1.04
CA HIS A 56 -4.70 -2.24 -1.44
C HIS A 56 -4.36 -0.96 -0.68
N PHE A 57 -4.00 0.07 -1.43
CA PHE A 57 -3.69 1.40 -0.92
C PHE A 57 -4.88 2.32 -1.12
N LYS A 58 -5.22 3.07 -0.07
CA LYS A 58 -6.14 4.21 -0.11
C LYS A 58 -5.44 5.42 0.48
N LEU A 59 -5.26 6.44 -0.32
CA LEU A 59 -4.67 7.72 0.11
C LEU A 59 -5.72 8.82 0.03
N GLU A 60 -5.90 9.52 1.14
CA GLU A 60 -6.83 10.64 1.25
C GLU A 60 -6.06 11.92 1.54
N ARG A 61 -6.40 12.99 0.83
CA ARG A 61 -5.98 14.36 1.15
C ARG A 61 -7.12 15.08 1.84
N TRP A 62 -6.85 15.58 3.02
CA TRP A 62 -7.78 16.28 3.87
C TRP A 62 -7.44 17.77 3.95
N ALA A 63 -8.44 18.65 3.90
CA ALA A 63 -8.32 20.03 4.32
C ALA A 63 -8.54 20.11 5.82
N ALA A 64 -7.59 20.73 6.55
CA ALA A 64 -7.70 20.96 7.98
C ALA A 64 -8.51 22.24 8.23
N GLY A 65 -9.78 22.09 8.62
CA GLY A 65 -10.66 23.17 9.02
C GLY A 65 -10.57 23.51 10.51
N THR A 66 -11.18 24.62 10.91
CA THR A 66 -11.23 25.04 12.32
C THR A 66 -12.17 24.15 13.14
N PHE A 67 -13.26 23.71 12.57
CA PHE A 67 -14.27 22.88 13.24
C PHE A 67 -14.44 21.49 12.62
N VAL A 68 -14.27 21.37 11.30
CA VAL A 68 -14.46 20.11 10.56
C VAL A 68 -13.35 19.97 9.54
N ASN A 69 -12.80 18.76 9.45
CA ASN A 69 -11.87 18.37 8.39
C ASN A 69 -12.67 17.78 7.23
N ASP A 70 -12.24 18.05 6.01
CA ASP A 70 -12.96 17.67 4.80
C ASP A 70 -12.02 16.96 3.82
N VAL A 71 -12.50 15.83 3.25
CA VAL A 71 -11.74 15.07 2.24
C VAL A 71 -11.83 15.82 0.91
N LYS A 72 -10.66 16.21 0.38
CA LYS A 72 -10.56 16.96 -0.89
C LYS A 72 -10.16 16.10 -2.07
N ALA A 73 -9.47 14.99 -1.82
CA ALA A 73 -9.10 14.05 -2.85
C ALA A 73 -8.91 12.66 -2.25
N THR A 74 -9.20 11.63 -3.04
CA THR A 74 -8.94 10.23 -2.72
C THR A 74 -8.31 9.55 -3.94
N ALA A 75 -7.29 8.73 -3.70
CA ALA A 75 -6.69 7.88 -4.69
C ALA A 75 -6.61 6.45 -4.15
N GLU A 76 -6.91 5.47 -4.99
CA GLU A 76 -6.81 4.05 -4.66
C GLU A 76 -6.04 3.33 -5.76
N TRP A 77 -5.16 2.40 -5.36
CA TRP A 77 -4.42 1.53 -6.27
C TRP A 77 -4.07 0.23 -5.55
N GLU A 78 -3.68 -0.77 -6.33
CA GLU A 78 -3.35 -2.08 -5.82
C GLU A 78 -2.00 -2.54 -6.32
N LEU A 79 -1.29 -3.26 -5.47
CA LEU A 79 -0.14 -4.06 -5.82
C LEU A 79 -0.47 -5.51 -5.50
N ILE A 80 -0.15 -6.41 -6.43
CA ILE A 80 -0.38 -7.85 -6.28
C ILE A 80 0.97 -8.54 -6.39
N VAL A 81 1.24 -9.39 -5.42
CA VAL A 81 2.43 -10.25 -5.41
C VAL A 81 1.98 -11.67 -5.65
N GLN A 82 2.48 -12.28 -6.72
CA GLN A 82 2.14 -13.64 -7.13
C GLN A 82 3.41 -14.47 -7.30
N TYR A 83 3.45 -15.66 -6.72
CA TYR A 83 4.50 -16.65 -6.99
C TYR A 83 4.16 -17.45 -8.26
N ASP A 84 5.12 -17.54 -9.18
CA ASP A 84 5.06 -18.40 -10.36
C ASP A 84 5.89 -19.67 -10.08
N PRO A 85 5.26 -20.84 -9.88
CA PRO A 85 5.97 -22.06 -9.54
C PRO A 85 6.80 -22.65 -10.69
N LEU A 86 6.45 -22.33 -11.95
CA LEU A 86 7.20 -22.79 -13.13
C LEU A 86 8.48 -21.98 -13.32
N ALA A 87 8.37 -20.65 -13.26
CA ALA A 87 9.51 -19.74 -13.36
C ALA A 87 10.29 -19.65 -12.04
N LYS A 88 9.70 -20.08 -10.91
CA LYS A 88 10.23 -19.92 -9.55
C LYS A 88 10.54 -18.46 -9.21
N THR A 89 9.66 -17.55 -9.65
CA THR A 89 9.79 -16.11 -9.45
C THR A 89 8.54 -15.54 -8.79
N TYR A 90 8.73 -14.38 -8.15
CA TYR A 90 7.65 -13.55 -7.60
C TYR A 90 7.37 -12.40 -8.57
N LYS A 91 6.16 -12.34 -9.11
CA LYS A 91 5.70 -11.25 -9.98
C LYS A 91 5.06 -10.16 -9.14
N LEU A 92 5.51 -8.93 -9.33
CA LEU A 92 4.91 -7.75 -8.74
C LEU A 92 4.10 -7.03 -9.80
N ILE A 93 2.79 -6.89 -9.57
CA ILE A 93 1.83 -6.33 -10.51
C ILE A 93 1.20 -5.10 -9.88
N ARG A 94 1.20 -3.97 -10.58
CA ARG A 94 0.41 -2.79 -10.19
C ARG A 94 -0.89 -2.79 -10.94
N ALA A 95 -1.99 -2.70 -10.20
CA ALA A 95 -3.34 -2.62 -10.72
C ALA A 95 -3.98 -1.27 -10.39
N THR A 96 -4.61 -0.65 -11.38
CA THR A 96 -5.44 0.55 -11.24
C THR A 96 -6.81 0.26 -11.83
N SER A 97 -7.76 1.19 -11.77
CA SER A 97 -9.06 1.06 -12.43
C SER A 97 -8.96 0.90 -13.95
N GLU A 98 -7.84 1.28 -14.55
CA GLU A 98 -7.68 1.38 -16.01
C GLU A 98 -6.70 0.35 -16.58
N SER A 99 -5.73 -0.10 -15.79
CA SER A 99 -4.64 -0.95 -16.28
C SER A 99 -4.03 -1.85 -15.21
N ALA A 100 -3.47 -2.98 -15.66
CA ALA A 100 -2.56 -3.80 -14.88
C ALA A 100 -1.19 -3.84 -15.58
N VAL A 101 -0.13 -3.62 -14.81
CA VAL A 101 1.25 -3.57 -15.32
C VAL A 101 2.15 -4.40 -14.41
N VAL A 102 2.92 -5.31 -15.01
CA VAL A 102 3.97 -6.04 -14.28
C VAL A 102 5.12 -5.06 -14.03
N LEU A 103 5.42 -4.82 -12.75
CA LEU A 103 6.52 -3.94 -12.32
C LEU A 103 7.87 -4.64 -12.32
N GLY A 104 7.88 -5.96 -12.19
CA GLY A 104 9.08 -6.78 -12.20
C GLY A 104 8.82 -8.22 -11.75
N GLU A 105 9.84 -9.05 -11.98
CA GLU A 105 9.90 -10.44 -11.53
C GLU A 105 11.16 -10.62 -10.69
N TYR A 106 11.05 -11.30 -9.56
CA TYR A 106 12.10 -11.42 -8.55
C TYR A 106 12.26 -12.89 -8.16
N SER A 107 13.50 -13.34 -8.01
CA SER A 107 13.81 -14.71 -7.58
C SER A 107 13.55 -14.93 -6.08
N ASP A 108 13.54 -13.87 -5.29
CA ASP A 108 13.29 -13.90 -3.84
C ASP A 108 12.19 -12.91 -3.45
N LEU A 109 11.36 -13.31 -2.47
CA LEU A 109 10.33 -12.45 -1.88
C LEU A 109 10.93 -11.21 -1.19
N LYS A 110 12.17 -11.34 -0.68
CA LYS A 110 12.89 -10.21 -0.08
C LYS A 110 13.21 -9.13 -1.11
N ASP A 111 13.57 -9.51 -2.34
CA ASP A 111 13.86 -8.56 -3.41
C ASP A 111 12.58 -7.87 -3.88
N ALA A 112 11.45 -8.60 -3.95
CA ALA A 112 10.15 -8.00 -4.20
C ALA A 112 9.75 -7.01 -3.09
N ASP A 113 9.98 -7.33 -1.81
CA ASP A 113 9.74 -6.42 -0.68
C ASP A 113 10.65 -5.19 -0.73
N ALA A 114 11.93 -5.36 -1.11
CA ALA A 114 12.86 -4.25 -1.31
C ALA A 114 12.40 -3.30 -2.42
N ARG A 115 11.83 -3.84 -3.51
CA ARG A 115 11.23 -3.03 -4.58
C ARG A 115 10.03 -2.21 -4.09
N LEU A 116 9.20 -2.78 -3.21
CA LEU A 116 8.08 -2.06 -2.59
C LEU A 116 8.54 -1.00 -1.58
N ALA A 117 9.74 -1.14 -1.05
CA ALA A 117 10.35 -0.15 -0.16
C ALA A 117 10.91 1.07 -0.90
N GLU A 118 11.03 1.03 -2.23
CA GLU A 118 11.41 2.20 -3.02
C GLU A 118 10.29 3.25 -3.01
N PRO A 119 10.60 4.52 -2.66
CA PRO A 119 9.60 5.58 -2.68
C PRO A 119 9.09 5.85 -4.09
N TYR A 120 7.79 6.01 -4.27
CA TYR A 120 7.18 6.40 -5.53
C TYR A 120 6.12 7.49 -5.32
N PRO A 121 5.90 8.40 -6.30
CA PRO A 121 4.87 9.42 -6.21
C PRO A 121 3.49 8.79 -6.12
N ALA A 122 2.69 9.24 -5.15
CA ALA A 122 1.32 8.79 -5.01
C ALA A 122 0.43 9.38 -6.13
N PRO A 123 -0.57 8.63 -6.65
CA PRO A 123 -1.44 9.09 -7.73
C PRO A 123 -2.55 10.01 -7.20
N ILE A 124 -2.18 11.09 -6.49
CA ILE A 124 -3.11 12.06 -5.90
C ILE A 124 -2.68 13.49 -6.23
N SER A 125 -3.66 14.36 -6.46
CA SER A 125 -3.38 15.78 -6.70
C SER A 125 -2.87 16.49 -5.45
N PRO A 126 -1.83 17.34 -5.56
CA PRO A 126 -1.34 18.16 -4.45
C PRO A 126 -2.40 19.18 -4.00
N PRO A 127 -2.29 19.74 -2.78
CA PRO A 127 -3.18 20.77 -2.28
C PRO A 127 -2.92 22.11 -2.99
N ARG A 128 -3.90 23.01 -2.94
CA ARG A 128 -3.74 24.37 -3.43
C ARG A 128 -2.85 25.18 -2.49
N ARG A 129 -2.13 26.16 -3.03
CA ARG A 129 -1.33 27.09 -2.22
C ARG A 129 -2.17 27.73 -1.12
N GLY A 130 -1.61 27.75 0.10
CA GLY A 130 -2.26 28.33 1.28
C GLY A 130 -3.32 27.45 1.94
N GLU A 131 -3.73 26.31 1.35
CA GLU A 131 -4.67 25.37 1.92
C GLU A 131 -4.00 24.57 3.05
N LYS A 132 -4.54 24.63 4.27
CA LYS A 132 -4.09 23.74 5.36
C LYS A 132 -4.51 22.31 5.03
N SER A 133 -3.55 21.42 4.84
CA SER A 133 -3.82 20.06 4.41
C SER A 133 -3.00 19.05 5.19
N TYR A 134 -3.46 17.78 5.18
CA TYR A 134 -2.71 16.61 5.59
C TYR A 134 -3.14 15.40 4.76
N TYR A 135 -2.29 14.38 4.72
CA TYR A 135 -2.58 13.14 4.03
C TYR A 135 -2.75 11.99 5.03
N VAL A 136 -3.63 11.06 4.68
CA VAL A 136 -3.82 9.79 5.41
C VAL A 136 -3.71 8.68 4.39
N VAL A 137 -2.80 7.74 4.60
CA VAL A 137 -2.71 6.50 3.81
C VAL A 137 -3.11 5.31 4.66
N SER A 138 -3.95 4.46 4.09
CA SER A 138 -4.26 3.12 4.59
C SER A 138 -3.76 2.09 3.59
N LEU A 139 -3.05 1.09 4.08
CA LEU A 139 -2.62 -0.08 3.33
C LEU A 139 -3.29 -1.32 3.92
N ASP A 140 -4.08 -1.99 3.11
CA ASP A 140 -4.75 -3.24 3.44
C ASP A 140 -4.04 -4.40 2.73
N VAL A 141 -3.48 -5.32 3.50
CA VAL A 141 -2.76 -6.50 2.99
C VAL A 141 -3.61 -7.73 3.21
N GLN A 142 -3.95 -8.43 2.13
CA GLN A 142 -4.77 -9.63 2.13
C GLN A 142 -4.12 -10.75 1.31
N ALA A 143 -4.17 -11.98 1.81
CA ALA A 143 -3.98 -13.15 0.96
C ALA A 143 -5.22 -13.33 0.07
N MET A 144 -5.01 -13.56 -1.22
CA MET A 144 -6.08 -13.79 -2.20
C MET A 144 -6.41 -15.28 -2.30
N SER A 145 -7.66 -15.60 -2.61
CA SER A 145 -8.05 -16.95 -2.98
C SER A 145 -7.57 -17.31 -4.39
N LEU A 146 -7.53 -18.59 -4.72
CA LEU A 146 -7.20 -19.04 -6.10
C LEU A 146 -8.23 -18.54 -7.13
N GLY A 147 -9.49 -18.37 -6.72
CA GLY A 147 -10.51 -17.80 -7.61
C GLY A 147 -10.27 -16.32 -7.95
N ASP A 148 -9.75 -15.55 -6.99
CA ASP A 148 -9.36 -14.15 -7.22
C ASP A 148 -8.14 -14.07 -8.17
N LEU A 149 -7.24 -15.07 -8.11
CA LEU A 149 -6.10 -15.16 -9.01
C LEU A 149 -6.52 -15.33 -10.47
N ASP A 150 -7.51 -16.19 -10.74
CA ASP A 150 -8.05 -16.38 -12.10
C ASP A 150 -8.66 -15.09 -12.65
N GLU A 151 -9.28 -14.27 -11.82
CA GLU A 151 -9.80 -12.96 -12.21
C GLU A 151 -8.68 -11.98 -12.58
N VAL A 152 -7.61 -11.93 -11.78
CA VAL A 152 -6.42 -11.11 -12.07
C VAL A 152 -5.75 -11.56 -13.37
N GLN A 153 -5.61 -12.87 -13.59
CA GLN A 153 -5.02 -13.39 -14.82
C GLN A 153 -5.85 -13.08 -16.06
N ARG A 154 -7.17 -13.22 -16.00
CA ARG A 154 -8.09 -12.82 -17.09
C ARG A 154 -7.98 -11.33 -17.39
N TRP A 155 -7.83 -10.52 -16.35
CA TRP A 155 -7.63 -9.09 -16.51
C TRP A 155 -6.29 -8.74 -17.15
N LEU A 156 -5.20 -9.37 -16.73
CA LEU A 156 -3.87 -9.22 -17.37
C LEU A 156 -3.88 -9.61 -18.85
N ARG A 157 -4.73 -10.58 -19.23
CA ARG A 157 -4.94 -10.96 -20.64
C ARG A 157 -5.86 -10.03 -21.40
N GLY A 158 -6.41 -8.98 -20.77
CA GLY A 158 -7.35 -8.05 -21.38
C GLY A 158 -8.78 -8.58 -21.56
N GLU A 159 -9.10 -9.72 -20.96
CA GLU A 159 -10.42 -10.38 -21.10
C GLU A 159 -11.50 -9.72 -20.23
N LEU A 160 -11.10 -8.98 -19.19
CA LEU A 160 -12.00 -8.31 -18.25
C LEU A 160 -11.57 -6.86 -18.01
N ARG A 161 -12.55 -5.93 -18.02
CA ARG A 161 -12.34 -4.63 -17.41
C ARG A 161 -12.44 -4.78 -15.89
N PRO A 162 -11.54 -4.21 -15.09
CA PRO A 162 -11.62 -4.32 -13.65
C PRO A 162 -12.95 -3.72 -13.16
N ALA A 163 -13.79 -4.57 -12.60
CA ALA A 163 -14.95 -4.10 -11.84
C ALA A 163 -14.39 -3.58 -10.51
N VAL A 164 -14.23 -2.27 -10.39
CA VAL A 164 -13.92 -1.62 -9.12
C VAL A 164 -15.12 -1.79 -8.20
N ARG A 165 -15.16 -2.90 -7.48
CA ARG A 165 -16.10 -3.08 -6.36
C ARG A 165 -15.56 -2.32 -5.16
N GLY A 166 -15.77 -1.01 -5.18
CA GLY A 166 -15.64 -0.17 -4.00
C GLY A 166 -16.69 -0.58 -2.97
N ARG A 167 -16.33 -1.41 -2.00
CA ARG A 167 -17.09 -1.47 -0.76
C ARG A 167 -16.91 -0.15 -0.02
N ARG A 168 -17.94 0.69 -0.10
CA ARG A 168 -18.08 1.86 0.77
C ARG A 168 -18.10 1.39 2.22
N ASN A 169 -17.04 1.69 2.96
CA ASN A 169 -17.10 1.73 4.42
C ASN A 169 -17.26 3.19 4.83
N PRO A 170 -18.35 3.55 5.55
CA PRO A 170 -18.52 4.88 6.09
C PRO A 170 -17.57 5.10 7.26
N GLY A 171 -16.90 6.22 7.21
CA GLY A 171 -16.23 7.00 8.21
C GLY A 171 -15.73 6.35 9.48
N THR A 172 -14.43 6.38 9.68
CA THR A 172 -13.85 6.32 11.02
C THR A 172 -12.97 7.52 11.25
N ALA A 173 -13.31 8.24 12.32
CA ALA A 173 -12.58 9.37 12.84
C ALA A 173 -11.12 9.01 13.13
N VAL A 174 -10.21 9.83 12.61
CA VAL A 174 -8.77 9.66 12.76
C VAL A 174 -8.34 10.19 14.12
N SER A 175 -7.84 9.34 14.98
CA SER A 175 -6.98 9.74 16.10
C SER A 175 -5.53 9.40 15.76
N SER A 176 -4.65 10.37 15.97
CA SER A 176 -3.21 10.26 15.78
C SER A 176 -2.63 9.03 16.49
N GLY A 177 -2.05 8.11 15.71
CA GLY A 177 -1.36 6.95 16.24
C GLY A 177 -1.37 5.79 15.27
N LEU A 178 -0.24 5.15 15.14
CA LEU A 178 -0.07 3.92 14.39
C LEU A 178 -1.02 2.86 14.96
N ARG A 179 -2.10 2.53 14.27
CA ARG A 179 -2.99 1.43 14.65
C ARG A 179 -2.88 0.32 13.62
N THR A 180 -2.36 -0.82 14.05
CA THR A 180 -2.49 -2.08 13.33
C THR A 180 -3.81 -2.72 13.76
N LEU A 181 -4.78 -2.77 12.85
CA LEU A 181 -6.07 -3.40 13.09
C LEU A 181 -6.09 -4.74 12.35
N VAL A 182 -6.02 -5.83 13.09
CA VAL A 182 -6.16 -7.18 12.53
C VAL A 182 -7.65 -7.52 12.51
N VAL A 183 -8.25 -7.55 11.32
CA VAL A 183 -9.64 -7.99 11.15
C VAL A 183 -9.63 -9.38 10.51
N ARG A 184 -10.06 -10.40 11.26
CA ARG A 184 -10.27 -11.75 10.74
C ARG A 184 -11.57 -11.78 9.94
N ILE A 185 -11.48 -11.89 8.62
CA ILE A 185 -12.63 -12.21 7.76
C ILE A 185 -12.49 -13.68 7.32
N LEU A 186 -13.60 -14.39 7.26
CA LEU A 186 -13.70 -15.78 6.85
C LEU A 186 -12.86 -16.06 5.59
N GLY A 187 -11.73 -16.78 5.77
CA GLY A 187 -10.89 -17.30 4.71
C GLY A 187 -9.52 -16.66 4.50
N GLY A 188 -9.17 -15.52 5.14
CA GLY A 188 -7.85 -14.88 4.96
C GLY A 188 -7.47 -13.95 6.09
N GLU A 189 -6.20 -13.92 6.43
CA GLU A 189 -5.66 -12.90 7.34
C GLU A 189 -5.58 -11.56 6.60
N ARG A 190 -6.18 -10.54 7.18
CA ARG A 190 -6.14 -9.17 6.70
C ARG A 190 -5.38 -8.33 7.71
N VAL A 191 -4.34 -7.63 7.24
CA VAL A 191 -3.57 -6.71 8.06
C VAL A 191 -3.72 -5.31 7.49
N VAL A 192 -4.05 -4.33 8.34
CA VAL A 192 -4.18 -2.93 7.92
C VAL A 192 -3.12 -2.09 8.59
N TYR A 193 -2.35 -1.37 7.78
CA TYR A 193 -1.40 -0.36 8.21
C TYR A 193 -1.95 1.01 7.86
N GLN A 194 -1.79 1.99 8.76
CA GLN A 194 -2.24 3.34 8.52
C GLN A 194 -1.22 4.33 9.05
N THR A 195 -0.98 5.40 8.29
CA THR A 195 -0.20 6.55 8.75
C THR A 195 -0.75 7.85 8.19
N SER A 196 -0.39 8.96 8.82
CA SER A 196 -0.78 10.29 8.39
C SER A 196 0.38 11.26 8.47
N THR A 197 0.37 12.28 7.63
CA THR A 197 1.30 13.41 7.78
C THR A 197 0.81 14.37 8.86
N GLY A 198 1.71 15.20 9.39
CA GLY A 198 1.29 16.40 10.10
C GLY A 198 0.54 17.37 9.18
N VAL A 199 -0.23 18.31 9.76
CA VAL A 199 -0.85 19.39 9.01
C VAL A 199 0.23 20.32 8.46
N PHE A 200 0.13 20.69 7.17
CA PHE A 200 1.05 21.59 6.50
C PHE A 200 0.29 22.62 5.65
N ARG A 201 1.02 23.65 5.21
CA ARG A 201 0.58 24.59 4.17
C ARG A 201 1.60 24.58 3.05
N PRO A 202 1.18 24.37 1.79
CA PRO A 202 2.04 24.54 0.63
C PRO A 202 2.20 26.01 0.24
#